data_abc65e8045eba24fee6e3a3a4de2a778
#
_entry.id   abc65e8045eba24fee6e3a3a4de2a778
#
_cell.length_a   1.000
_cell.length_b   1.000
_cell.length_c   1.000
_cell.angle_alpha   90.00
_cell.angle_beta   90.00
_cell.angle_gamma   90.00
#
_symmetry.space_group_name_H-M   'P 1'
#
loop_
_entity.id
_entity.type
_entity.pdbx_description
1 polymer ?
#
loop_
_entity_poly.entity_id
_entity_poly.type
_entity_poly.pdbx_seq_one_letter_code
_entity_poly.pdbx_strand_id
1 'polypeptide(L)'
;MTEFVLASGSAIRRQVLEQACVPFRVHKSGVDEDILKREHAALSPRDMAALLAHAKAQDVSSQIAGAYVLGADQTMELDGQLLDKLPERSLARDRLMAMRGKVHYLHSGLSLCCDGREVWTHQQTSTLHVRNFSDAFLDFYLDQAGFELTASVGAYAYEALGAQLFEKVEADYFAVLGLPLIPLLDVLRDKKVLVS
;
A
#
# COMPACT_ATOMS: atom_id res chain seq x y z
N MET A 1 12.50 -24.13 -7.80
CA MET A 1 12.14 -22.70 -7.82
C MET A 1 12.37 -22.16 -6.42
N THR A 2 12.94 -20.99 -6.31
CA THR A 2 13.17 -20.32 -5.03
C THR A 2 11.83 -19.91 -4.44
N GLU A 3 11.59 -20.17 -3.18
CA GLU A 3 10.32 -19.84 -2.53
C GLU A 3 10.17 -18.34 -2.39
N PHE A 4 8.94 -17.82 -2.68
CA PHE A 4 8.58 -16.41 -2.53
C PHE A 4 7.35 -16.27 -1.61
N VAL A 5 7.44 -15.37 -0.64
CA VAL A 5 6.44 -15.17 0.41
C VAL A 5 6.03 -13.70 0.46
N LEU A 6 4.72 -13.44 0.51
CA LEU A 6 4.17 -12.11 0.76
C LEU A 6 3.88 -11.94 2.25
N ALA A 7 4.62 -11.05 2.92
CA ALA A 7 4.44 -10.72 4.34
C ALA A 7 3.36 -9.63 4.53
N SER A 8 2.19 -9.81 3.91
CA SER A 8 1.09 -8.82 3.96
C SER A 8 -0.27 -9.49 3.98
N GLY A 9 -1.19 -8.96 4.80
CA GLY A 9 -2.59 -9.37 4.82
C GLY A 9 -3.48 -8.64 3.79
N SER A 10 -2.93 -7.76 2.96
CA SER A 10 -3.67 -6.95 1.98
C SER A 10 -4.25 -7.82 0.88
N ALA A 11 -5.58 -7.80 0.73
CA ALA A 11 -6.27 -8.52 -0.34
C ALA A 11 -5.89 -8.01 -1.73
N ILE A 12 -5.76 -6.69 -1.89
CA ILE A 12 -5.42 -6.08 -3.17
C ILE A 12 -4.00 -6.43 -3.62
N ARG A 13 -3.00 -6.44 -2.71
CA ARG A 13 -1.63 -6.86 -3.05
C ARG A 13 -1.57 -8.32 -3.48
N ARG A 14 -2.32 -9.19 -2.78
CA ARG A 14 -2.45 -10.59 -3.19
C ARG A 14 -3.06 -10.70 -4.58
N GLN A 15 -4.16 -10.00 -4.84
CA GLN A 15 -4.83 -10.01 -6.15
C GLN A 15 -3.90 -9.54 -7.28
N VAL A 16 -3.10 -8.50 -7.05
CA VAL A 16 -2.12 -8.00 -8.03
C VAL A 16 -1.09 -9.07 -8.38
N LEU A 17 -0.54 -9.78 -7.39
CA LEU A 17 0.42 -10.87 -7.64
C LEU A 17 -0.23 -12.07 -8.33
N GLU A 18 -1.46 -12.44 -7.94
CA GLU A 18 -2.22 -13.52 -8.58
C GLU A 18 -2.51 -13.23 -10.06
N GLN A 19 -2.97 -12.01 -10.36
CA GLN A 19 -3.24 -11.57 -11.75
C GLN A 19 -1.97 -11.51 -12.61
N ALA A 20 -0.81 -11.22 -11.98
CA ALA A 20 0.49 -11.27 -12.64
C ALA A 20 1.08 -12.69 -12.72
N CYS A 21 0.35 -13.71 -12.29
CA CYS A 21 0.80 -15.12 -12.25
C CYS A 21 2.14 -15.30 -11.52
N VAL A 22 2.43 -14.46 -10.51
CA VAL A 22 3.60 -14.62 -9.65
C VAL A 22 3.34 -15.77 -8.68
N PRO A 23 4.19 -16.80 -8.60
CA PRO A 23 4.04 -17.87 -7.62
C PRO A 23 4.44 -17.35 -6.23
N PHE A 24 3.54 -17.37 -5.27
CA PHE A 24 3.81 -16.96 -3.88
C PHE A 24 2.92 -17.69 -2.90
N ARG A 25 3.31 -17.64 -1.63
CA ARG A 25 2.41 -17.92 -0.50
C ARG A 25 2.32 -16.70 0.41
N VAL A 26 1.26 -16.64 1.22
CA VAL A 26 1.05 -15.56 2.18
C VAL A 26 1.46 -16.02 3.57
N HIS A 27 2.27 -15.20 4.25
CA HIS A 27 2.56 -15.34 5.67
C HIS A 27 2.48 -13.95 6.31
N LYS A 28 1.37 -13.65 6.99
CA LYS A 28 1.18 -12.32 7.59
C LYS A 28 2.20 -12.08 8.71
N SER A 29 2.86 -10.92 8.70
CA SER A 29 3.78 -10.52 9.79
C SER A 29 3.05 -10.29 11.10
N GLY A 30 3.76 -10.48 12.21
CA GLY A 30 3.32 -10.16 13.57
C GLY A 30 3.64 -8.73 14.00
N VAL A 31 4.14 -7.88 13.11
CA VAL A 31 4.55 -6.50 13.40
C VAL A 31 3.37 -5.66 13.87
N ASP A 32 3.53 -4.99 15.01
CA ASP A 32 2.60 -3.96 15.49
C ASP A 32 2.96 -2.61 14.84
N GLU A 33 2.20 -2.27 13.80
CA GLU A 33 2.42 -1.05 13.02
C GLU A 33 2.20 0.23 13.84
N ASP A 34 1.28 0.20 14.80
CA ASP A 34 0.94 1.38 15.62
C ASP A 34 2.05 1.70 16.63
N ILE A 35 2.74 0.67 17.13
CA ILE A 35 3.94 0.86 17.95
C ILE A 35 5.05 1.50 17.11
N LEU A 36 5.37 0.95 15.95
CA LEU A 36 6.41 1.49 15.08
C LEU A 36 6.13 2.94 14.65
N LYS A 37 4.90 3.26 14.29
CA LYS A 37 4.51 4.64 13.94
C LYS A 37 4.71 5.61 15.09
N ARG A 38 4.39 5.20 16.33
CA ARG A 38 4.59 6.05 17.51
C ARG A 38 6.07 6.24 17.84
N GLU A 39 6.86 5.18 17.81
CA GLU A 39 8.30 5.24 18.09
C GLU A 39 9.07 6.05 17.05
N HIS A 40 8.59 6.08 15.82
CA HIS A 40 9.22 6.76 14.69
C HIS A 40 8.39 7.93 14.14
N ALA A 41 7.59 8.58 14.99
CA ALA A 41 6.67 9.67 14.59
C ALA A 41 7.34 10.87 13.90
N ALA A 42 8.67 11.01 14.00
CA ALA A 42 9.45 12.05 13.33
C ALA A 42 9.77 11.73 11.85
N LEU A 43 9.54 10.49 11.40
CA LEU A 43 9.77 10.12 10.01
C LEU A 43 8.73 10.77 9.08
N SER A 44 9.17 11.06 7.85
CA SER A 44 8.24 11.44 6.78
C SER A 44 7.26 10.29 6.49
N PRO A 45 6.04 10.56 5.96
CA PRO A 45 5.13 9.51 5.53
C PRO A 45 5.78 8.52 4.55
N ARG A 46 6.65 8.99 3.67
CA ARG A 46 7.41 8.16 2.74
C ARG A 46 8.36 7.20 3.44
N ASP A 47 9.15 7.71 4.40
CA ASP A 47 10.12 6.89 5.13
C ASP A 47 9.41 5.92 6.08
N MET A 48 8.25 6.30 6.61
CA MET A 48 7.40 5.41 7.38
C MET A 48 6.93 4.21 6.58
N ALA A 49 6.52 4.40 5.32
CA ALA A 49 6.13 3.29 4.45
C ALA A 49 7.30 2.29 4.23
N ALA A 50 8.52 2.80 4.06
CA ALA A 50 9.71 1.97 3.92
C ALA A 50 10.04 1.20 5.21
N LEU A 51 9.99 1.87 6.36
CA LEU A 51 10.21 1.25 7.67
C LEU A 51 9.23 0.09 7.91
N LEU A 52 7.94 0.33 7.70
CA LEU A 52 6.91 -0.68 7.90
C LEU A 52 7.05 -1.86 6.92
N ALA A 53 7.40 -1.58 5.66
CA ALA A 53 7.66 -2.62 4.69
C ALA A 53 8.85 -3.50 5.10
N HIS A 54 9.96 -2.86 5.52
CA HIS A 54 11.15 -3.58 5.99
C HIS A 54 10.85 -4.42 7.23
N ALA A 55 10.22 -3.86 8.24
CA ALA A 55 9.88 -4.57 9.48
C ALA A 55 9.04 -5.83 9.19
N LYS A 56 8.02 -5.73 8.31
CA LYS A 56 7.18 -6.87 7.89
C LYS A 56 7.99 -7.96 7.17
N ALA A 57 8.88 -7.56 6.25
CA ALA A 57 9.72 -8.50 5.52
C ALA A 57 10.69 -9.22 6.45
N GLN A 58 11.35 -8.48 7.33
CA GLN A 58 12.35 -9.02 8.26
C GLN A 58 11.73 -9.98 9.28
N ASP A 59 10.59 -9.63 9.87
CA ASP A 59 9.88 -10.47 10.82
C ASP A 59 9.60 -11.87 10.25
N VAL A 60 9.00 -11.93 9.07
CA VAL A 60 8.65 -13.21 8.42
C VAL A 60 9.90 -13.93 7.89
N SER A 61 10.85 -13.18 7.30
CA SER A 61 12.08 -13.77 6.73
C SER A 61 12.96 -14.44 7.77
N SER A 62 12.94 -13.96 9.02
CA SER A 62 13.65 -14.58 10.14
C SER A 62 13.08 -15.94 10.54
N GLN A 63 11.86 -16.26 10.12
CA GLN A 63 11.15 -17.49 10.45
C GLN A 63 11.18 -18.53 9.33
N ILE A 64 11.55 -18.14 8.09
CA ILE A 64 11.46 -19.00 6.90
C ILE A 64 12.81 -18.97 6.17
N ALA A 65 13.68 -19.94 6.48
CA ALA A 65 15.02 -20.01 5.90
C ALA A 65 14.99 -20.21 4.37
N GLY A 66 15.86 -19.51 3.65
CA GLY A 66 16.07 -19.63 2.21
C GLY A 66 14.95 -19.06 1.32
N ALA A 67 13.87 -18.51 1.90
CA ALA A 67 12.79 -17.89 1.16
C ALA A 67 13.05 -16.39 0.92
N TYR A 68 12.64 -15.87 -0.23
CA TYR A 68 12.52 -14.43 -0.43
C TYR A 68 11.18 -13.94 0.12
N VAL A 69 11.21 -13.02 1.06
CA VAL A 69 10.03 -12.48 1.73
C VAL A 69 9.83 -11.01 1.37
N LEU A 70 8.69 -10.70 0.77
CA LEU A 70 8.29 -9.35 0.44
C LEU A 70 7.45 -8.75 1.56
N GLY A 71 7.95 -7.71 2.19
CA GLY A 71 7.17 -6.75 2.97
C GLY A 71 6.73 -5.59 2.09
N ALA A 72 5.52 -5.15 2.28
CA ALA A 72 4.96 -4.01 1.58
C ALA A 72 4.09 -3.17 2.50
N ASP A 73 4.25 -1.86 2.41
CA ASP A 73 3.39 -0.90 3.10
C ASP A 73 3.04 0.28 2.19
N GLN A 74 1.94 0.95 2.51
CA GLN A 74 1.54 2.18 1.85
C GLN A 74 0.99 3.15 2.88
N THR A 75 1.59 4.34 2.91
CA THR A 75 1.11 5.48 3.70
C THR A 75 0.45 6.50 2.79
N MET A 76 -0.43 7.31 3.37
CA MET A 76 -1.08 8.43 2.70
C MET A 76 -0.71 9.74 3.39
N GLU A 77 -0.37 10.74 2.57
CA GLU A 77 -0.06 12.09 3.03
C GLU A 77 -1.04 13.09 2.44
N LEU A 78 -1.63 13.91 3.30
CA LEU A 78 -2.44 15.06 2.93
C LEU A 78 -1.98 16.28 3.73
N ASP A 79 -1.70 17.40 3.05
CA ASP A 79 -1.24 18.64 3.67
C ASP A 79 0.00 18.45 4.59
N GLY A 80 0.92 17.55 4.21
CA GLY A 80 2.12 17.21 4.99
C GLY A 80 1.87 16.28 6.19
N GLN A 81 0.67 15.78 6.38
CA GLN A 81 0.32 14.92 7.51
C GLN A 81 0.11 13.46 7.06
N LEU A 82 0.67 12.54 7.83
CA LEU A 82 0.37 11.12 7.71
C LEU A 82 -1.08 10.86 8.12
N LEU A 83 -1.84 10.19 7.27
CA LEU A 83 -3.21 9.79 7.57
C LEU A 83 -3.27 8.28 7.85
N ASP A 84 -4.09 7.91 8.84
CA ASP A 84 -4.41 6.53 9.16
C ASP A 84 -5.76 6.10 8.61
N LYS A 85 -6.01 4.77 8.58
CA LYS A 85 -7.31 4.22 8.22
C LYS A 85 -8.39 4.73 9.17
N LEU A 86 -9.59 4.88 8.62
CA LEU A 86 -10.72 5.29 9.44
C LEU A 86 -11.19 4.12 10.31
N PRO A 87 -11.40 4.34 11.62
CA PRO A 87 -11.90 3.30 12.50
C PRO A 87 -13.37 2.93 12.22
N GLU A 88 -14.13 3.86 11.64
CA GLU A 88 -15.55 3.68 11.34
C GLU A 88 -15.98 4.45 10.09
N ARG A 89 -17.05 3.94 9.44
CA ARG A 89 -17.62 4.49 8.20
C ARG A 89 -18.14 5.94 8.35
N SER A 90 -18.64 6.30 9.52
CA SER A 90 -19.19 7.64 9.81
C SER A 90 -18.20 8.77 9.52
N LEU A 91 -16.90 8.50 9.66
CA LEU A 91 -15.82 9.47 9.44
C LEU A 91 -15.41 9.63 7.95
N ALA A 92 -15.94 8.80 7.06
CA ALA A 92 -15.56 8.81 5.66
C ALA A 92 -15.96 10.12 4.95
N ARG A 93 -17.10 10.70 5.32
CA ARG A 93 -17.53 12.00 4.79
C ARG A 93 -16.51 13.10 5.07
N ASP A 94 -16.09 13.23 6.30
CA ASP A 94 -15.14 14.26 6.72
C ASP A 94 -13.77 14.06 6.04
N ARG A 95 -13.32 12.80 5.90
CA ARG A 95 -12.11 12.46 5.17
C ARG A 95 -12.17 12.91 3.71
N LEU A 96 -13.24 12.56 3.00
CA LEU A 96 -13.43 12.92 1.59
C LEU A 96 -13.60 14.44 1.41
N MET A 97 -14.28 15.10 2.33
CA MET A 97 -14.40 16.57 2.33
C MET A 97 -13.03 17.24 2.55
N ALA A 98 -12.21 16.74 3.44
CA ALA A 98 -10.85 17.26 3.68
C ALA A 98 -9.95 17.11 2.44
N MET A 99 -10.21 16.11 1.58
CA MET A 99 -9.45 15.84 0.35
C MET A 99 -9.99 16.60 -0.87
N ARG A 100 -11.25 17.05 -0.87
CA ARG A 100 -11.92 17.69 -2.01
C ARG A 100 -11.10 18.85 -2.58
N GLY A 101 -10.81 18.80 -3.89
CA GLY A 101 -10.07 19.84 -4.60
C GLY A 101 -8.58 19.94 -4.20
N LYS A 102 -8.04 18.94 -3.49
CA LYS A 102 -6.65 18.91 -3.05
C LYS A 102 -5.85 17.82 -3.74
N VAL A 103 -4.54 17.92 -3.57
CA VAL A 103 -3.58 16.87 -3.92
C VAL A 103 -3.22 16.11 -2.67
N HIS A 104 -3.17 14.78 -2.79
CA HIS A 104 -2.58 13.94 -1.77
C HIS A 104 -1.59 12.96 -2.39
N TYR A 105 -0.77 12.36 -1.54
CA TYR A 105 0.27 11.44 -1.95
C TYR A 105 0.06 10.06 -1.32
N LEU A 106 0.31 9.02 -2.12
CA LEU A 106 0.46 7.66 -1.63
C LEU A 106 1.95 7.28 -1.74
N HIS A 107 2.55 6.89 -0.64
CA HIS A 107 3.94 6.43 -0.61
C HIS A 107 3.95 4.93 -0.41
N SER A 108 4.37 4.20 -1.42
CA SER A 108 4.52 2.75 -1.36
C SER A 108 5.97 2.40 -1.02
N GLY A 109 6.16 1.58 0.01
CA GLY A 109 7.43 0.97 0.37
C GLY A 109 7.39 -0.54 0.13
N LEU A 110 8.45 -1.06 -0.49
CA LEU A 110 8.70 -2.49 -0.67
C LEU A 110 10.07 -2.84 -0.08
N SER A 111 10.16 -3.94 0.63
CA SER A 111 11.43 -4.53 1.09
C SER A 111 11.40 -6.03 0.84
N LEU A 112 12.45 -6.56 0.22
CA LEU A 112 12.66 -7.97 0.00
C LEU A 112 13.77 -8.46 0.94
N CYS A 113 13.45 -9.40 1.83
CA CYS A 113 14.38 -10.00 2.75
C CYS A 113 14.62 -11.48 2.42
N CYS A 114 15.81 -11.96 2.73
CA CYS A 114 16.15 -13.38 2.72
C CYS A 114 17.01 -13.68 3.97
N ASP A 115 16.67 -14.73 4.71
CA ASP A 115 17.36 -15.11 5.96
C ASP A 115 17.53 -13.93 6.95
N GLY A 116 16.45 -13.13 7.11
CA GLY A 116 16.41 -11.97 8.01
C GLY A 116 17.19 -10.75 7.53
N ARG A 117 17.76 -10.76 6.31
CA ARG A 117 18.54 -9.64 5.75
C ARG A 117 17.83 -9.03 4.56
N GLU A 118 17.79 -7.70 4.50
CA GLU A 118 17.29 -6.98 3.32
C GLU A 118 18.24 -7.19 2.14
N VAL A 119 17.67 -7.61 1.01
CA VAL A 119 18.40 -7.87 -0.24
C VAL A 119 17.97 -6.95 -1.37
N TRP A 120 16.88 -6.23 -1.19
CA TRP A 120 16.39 -5.19 -2.11
C TRP A 120 15.30 -4.35 -1.45
N THR A 121 15.23 -3.08 -1.82
CA THR A 121 14.19 -2.15 -1.37
C THR A 121 13.75 -1.25 -2.52
N HIS A 122 12.50 -0.77 -2.47
CA HIS A 122 11.96 0.18 -3.43
C HIS A 122 10.95 1.10 -2.74
N GLN A 123 10.96 2.37 -3.15
CA GLN A 123 9.99 3.37 -2.72
C GLN A 123 9.42 4.09 -3.93
N GLN A 124 8.11 4.28 -3.96
CA GLN A 124 7.44 5.03 -5.02
C GLN A 124 6.36 5.94 -4.44
N THR A 125 6.32 7.18 -4.91
CA THR A 125 5.28 8.14 -4.57
C THR A 125 4.32 8.28 -5.75
N SER A 126 3.03 8.21 -5.47
CA SER A 126 1.93 8.47 -6.39
C SER A 126 1.28 9.80 -6.01
N THR A 127 1.04 10.68 -6.99
CA THR A 127 0.38 11.96 -6.79
C THR A 127 -1.04 11.90 -7.34
N LEU A 128 -2.03 12.13 -6.47
CA LEU A 128 -3.44 12.03 -6.83
C LEU A 128 -4.14 13.39 -6.61
N HIS A 129 -4.74 13.91 -7.69
CA HIS A 129 -5.46 15.17 -7.69
C HIS A 129 -6.96 14.88 -7.53
N VAL A 130 -7.50 15.20 -6.36
CA VAL A 130 -8.92 15.02 -6.08
C VAL A 130 -9.70 16.17 -6.71
N ARG A 131 -10.69 15.84 -7.54
CA ARG A 131 -11.54 16.86 -8.16
C ARG A 131 -12.40 17.60 -7.12
N ASN A 132 -12.83 18.80 -7.45
CA ASN A 132 -13.78 19.55 -6.63
C ASN A 132 -15.21 19.03 -6.88
N PHE A 133 -15.51 17.83 -6.33
CA PHE A 133 -16.81 17.18 -6.49
C PHE A 133 -17.92 17.88 -5.68
N SER A 134 -19.16 17.75 -6.11
CA SER A 134 -20.34 18.32 -5.43
C SER A 134 -20.75 17.50 -4.19
N ASP A 135 -21.53 18.09 -3.30
CA ASP A 135 -22.12 17.37 -2.16
C ASP A 135 -23.05 16.25 -2.62
N ALA A 136 -23.80 16.46 -3.68
CA ALA A 136 -24.66 15.43 -4.28
C ALA A 136 -23.84 14.21 -4.77
N PHE A 137 -22.64 14.45 -5.36
CA PHE A 137 -21.74 13.35 -5.70
C PHE A 137 -21.21 12.66 -4.46
N LEU A 138 -20.85 13.40 -3.41
CA LEU A 138 -20.38 12.81 -2.16
C LEU A 138 -21.43 11.92 -1.51
N ASP A 139 -22.69 12.36 -1.49
CA ASP A 139 -23.83 11.57 -1.00
C ASP A 139 -23.98 10.28 -1.81
N PHE A 140 -24.01 10.38 -3.13
CA PHE A 140 -24.03 9.23 -4.03
C PHE A 140 -22.85 8.28 -3.79
N TYR A 141 -21.64 8.83 -3.68
CA TYR A 141 -20.43 8.02 -3.43
C TYR A 141 -20.54 7.23 -2.12
N LEU A 142 -20.92 7.89 -1.03
CA LEU A 142 -21.03 7.25 0.29
C LEU A 142 -22.15 6.20 0.32
N ASP A 143 -23.24 6.39 -0.44
CA ASP A 143 -24.33 5.42 -0.54
C ASP A 143 -23.88 4.15 -1.30
N GLN A 144 -23.06 4.31 -2.34
CA GLN A 144 -22.61 3.20 -3.18
C GLN A 144 -21.34 2.52 -2.64
N ALA A 145 -20.46 3.27 -1.95
CA ALA A 145 -19.21 2.75 -1.44
C ALA A 145 -19.43 1.75 -0.30
N GLY A 146 -18.65 0.67 -0.34
CA GLY A 146 -18.74 -0.45 0.59
C GLY A 146 -17.68 -0.42 1.69
N PHE A 147 -17.01 -1.54 1.85
CA PHE A 147 -16.00 -1.74 2.88
C PHE A 147 -14.73 -0.87 2.67
N GLU A 148 -14.49 -0.40 1.45
CA GLU A 148 -13.34 0.45 1.11
C GLU A 148 -13.30 1.74 1.92
N LEU A 149 -14.42 2.21 2.43
CA LEU A 149 -14.49 3.42 3.26
C LEU A 149 -13.64 3.31 4.54
N THR A 150 -13.42 2.09 5.04
CA THR A 150 -12.57 1.82 6.21
C THR A 150 -11.37 0.94 5.90
N ALA A 151 -11.40 0.18 4.81
CA ALA A 151 -10.31 -0.71 4.41
C ALA A 151 -9.11 0.05 3.85
N SER A 152 -9.33 1.19 3.18
CA SER A 152 -8.28 2.06 2.66
C SER A 152 -8.12 3.32 3.50
N VAL A 153 -6.91 3.90 3.52
CA VAL A 153 -6.62 5.14 4.25
C VAL A 153 -7.40 6.33 3.68
N GLY A 154 -7.57 6.37 2.35
CA GLY A 154 -8.26 7.45 1.64
C GLY A 154 -9.78 7.30 1.58
N ALA A 155 -10.37 6.27 2.17
CA ALA A 155 -11.79 5.93 2.05
C ALA A 155 -12.24 5.70 0.58
N TYR A 156 -11.36 5.12 -0.25
CA TYR A 156 -11.66 4.78 -1.65
C TYR A 156 -10.90 3.54 -2.11
N ALA A 157 -11.44 2.87 -3.12
CA ALA A 157 -10.76 1.88 -3.95
C ALA A 157 -10.58 2.47 -5.36
N TYR A 158 -9.33 2.72 -5.76
CA TYR A 158 -9.02 3.36 -7.04
C TYR A 158 -9.42 2.50 -8.25
N GLU A 159 -9.35 1.20 -8.10
CA GLU A 159 -9.74 0.20 -9.09
C GLU A 159 -11.26 0.05 -9.28
N ALA A 160 -12.04 0.81 -8.51
CA ALA A 160 -13.51 0.77 -8.51
C ALA A 160 -14.11 2.18 -8.58
N LEU A 161 -15.26 2.40 -7.92
CA LEU A 161 -15.97 3.69 -7.89
C LEU A 161 -15.08 4.86 -7.44
N GLY A 162 -14.09 4.59 -6.60
CA GLY A 162 -13.13 5.59 -6.11
C GLY A 162 -12.37 6.32 -7.21
N ALA A 163 -12.21 5.73 -8.41
CA ALA A 163 -11.62 6.43 -9.54
C ALA A 163 -12.34 7.73 -9.91
N GLN A 164 -13.65 7.83 -9.65
CA GLN A 164 -14.44 9.03 -9.94
C GLN A 164 -14.13 10.23 -9.02
N LEU A 165 -13.37 10.02 -7.95
CA LEU A 165 -12.90 11.10 -7.06
C LEU A 165 -11.79 11.94 -7.68
N PHE A 166 -11.11 11.46 -8.71
CA PHE A 166 -9.89 12.06 -9.22
C PHE A 166 -10.10 12.76 -10.56
N GLU A 167 -9.42 13.89 -10.76
CA GLU A 167 -9.29 14.57 -12.05
C GLU A 167 -7.99 14.22 -12.76
N LYS A 168 -6.94 13.86 -11.99
CA LYS A 168 -5.63 13.47 -12.51
C LYS A 168 -4.92 12.54 -11.52
N VAL A 169 -4.21 11.56 -12.03
CA VAL A 169 -3.32 10.69 -11.26
C VAL A 169 -1.98 10.60 -11.97
N GLU A 170 -0.91 11.00 -11.27
CA GLU A 170 0.47 10.92 -11.73
C GLU A 170 1.17 9.78 -11.01
N ALA A 171 0.96 8.57 -11.53
CA ALA A 171 1.46 7.35 -10.90
C ALA A 171 1.39 6.15 -11.84
N ASP A 172 2.15 5.13 -11.51
CA ASP A 172 1.91 3.77 -11.97
C ASP A 172 0.66 3.20 -11.29
N TYR A 173 -0.19 2.52 -12.06
CA TYR A 173 -1.46 1.95 -11.56
C TYR A 173 -1.25 1.02 -10.36
N PHE A 174 -0.26 0.14 -10.45
CA PHE A 174 0.02 -0.83 -9.38
C PHE A 174 0.57 -0.16 -8.12
N ALA A 175 1.30 0.95 -8.27
CA ALA A 175 1.76 1.74 -7.13
C ALA A 175 0.60 2.38 -6.37
N VAL A 176 -0.45 2.85 -7.08
CA VAL A 176 -1.68 3.35 -6.42
C VAL A 176 -2.35 2.25 -5.61
N LEU A 177 -2.36 1.01 -6.11
CA LEU A 177 -2.87 -0.16 -5.39
C LEU A 177 -1.96 -0.63 -4.24
N GLY A 178 -0.83 0.04 -4.01
CA GLY A 178 0.09 -0.23 -2.91
C GLY A 178 1.10 -1.35 -3.16
N LEU A 179 1.32 -1.71 -4.44
CA LEU A 179 2.33 -2.67 -4.83
C LEU A 179 2.97 -2.25 -6.16
N PRO A 180 4.02 -1.41 -6.19
CA PRO A 180 4.81 -1.14 -7.40
C PRO A 180 5.29 -2.43 -8.06
N LEU A 181 4.51 -2.94 -9.02
CA LEU A 181 4.68 -4.29 -9.54
C LEU A 181 5.89 -4.42 -10.48
N ILE A 182 6.11 -3.45 -11.37
CA ILE A 182 7.16 -3.56 -12.39
C ILE A 182 8.56 -3.73 -11.78
N PRO A 183 9.01 -2.86 -10.85
CA PRO A 183 10.31 -3.04 -10.20
C PRO A 183 10.38 -4.32 -9.34
N LEU A 184 9.25 -4.78 -8.80
CA LEU A 184 9.19 -6.06 -8.10
C LEU A 184 9.42 -7.24 -9.04
N LEU A 185 8.77 -7.26 -10.21
CA LEU A 185 8.98 -8.33 -11.19
C LEU A 185 10.43 -8.41 -11.67
N ASP A 186 11.12 -7.27 -11.80
CA ASP A 186 12.52 -7.24 -12.21
C ASP A 186 13.41 -7.91 -11.15
N VAL A 187 13.29 -7.53 -9.89
CA VAL A 187 14.08 -8.18 -8.82
C VAL A 187 13.73 -9.66 -8.66
N LEU A 188 12.46 -10.05 -8.84
CA LEU A 188 12.08 -11.47 -8.76
C LEU A 188 12.69 -12.32 -9.88
N ARG A 189 12.92 -11.76 -11.09
CA ARG A 189 13.69 -12.40 -12.17
C ARG A 189 15.16 -12.53 -11.78
N ASP A 190 15.78 -11.46 -11.27
CA ASP A 190 17.17 -11.47 -10.81
C ASP A 190 17.40 -12.51 -9.72
N LYS A 191 16.44 -12.69 -8.83
CA LYS A 191 16.48 -13.70 -7.76
C LYS A 191 16.04 -15.10 -8.21
N LYS A 192 15.74 -15.30 -9.50
CA LYS A 192 15.29 -16.58 -10.09
C LYS A 192 14.01 -17.14 -9.45
N VAL A 193 13.18 -16.27 -8.91
CA VAL A 193 11.81 -16.60 -8.48
C VAL A 193 10.91 -16.71 -9.71
N LEU A 194 11.12 -15.83 -10.70
CA LEU A 194 10.43 -15.84 -11.98
C LEU A 194 11.35 -16.26 -13.11
N VAL A 195 10.77 -16.78 -14.17
CA VAL A 195 11.49 -17.08 -15.44
C VAL A 195 11.79 -15.75 -16.14
N SER A 196 13.00 -15.63 -16.69
CA SER A 196 13.48 -14.48 -17.47
C SER A 196 13.02 -14.56 -18.92
#